data_5ec9ee5dd530e7d9c81d458ceb0cba91
#
_entry.id   5ec9ee5dd530e7d9c81d458ceb0cba91
#
_cell.length_a   1.000
_cell.length_b   1.000
_cell.length_c   1.000
_cell.angle_alpha   90.00
_cell.angle_beta   90.00
_cell.angle_gamma   90.00
#
_symmetry.space_group_name_H-M   'P 1'
#
loop_
_entity.id
_entity.type
_entity.pdbx_description
1 polymer ?
#
loop_
_entity_poly.entity_id
_entity_poly.type
_entity_poly.pdbx_seq_one_letter_code
_entity_poly.pdbx_strand_id
1 'polypeptide(L)'
;MLEPPAKQGKFAMDLYLPRAHVRQATNAMCVPASMQIMINLMSGLAPDRSKATQHSLYTLARSYSPWITPDRVGASANGWAAGLDQLGYGNFDLMSLATMDEALKAAARQMRFTGKPVGLLVWEGDHAWVMSGFKATADPGWTDDFEVTAVWIEDPWYGRLDRTWGRGLEPHTLLTTDELRDDFVNWPSRWFAGIFGTQNRYVIVAPIS
;
A
#
# COMPACT_ATOMS: atom_id res chain seq x y z
N MET A 1 33.62 3.65 -25.99
CA MET A 1 32.69 3.86 -24.84
C MET A 1 31.32 4.06 -25.44
N LEU A 2 30.36 3.20 -25.15
CA LEU A 2 28.97 3.41 -25.55
C LEU A 2 28.44 4.55 -24.67
N GLU A 3 27.84 5.57 -25.26
CA GLU A 3 27.13 6.60 -24.54
C GLU A 3 26.05 5.94 -23.64
N PRO A 4 25.92 6.40 -22.38
CA PRO A 4 24.82 5.91 -21.53
C PRO A 4 23.50 6.22 -22.24
N PRO A 5 22.52 5.29 -22.21
CA PRO A 5 21.23 5.54 -22.84
C PRO A 5 20.63 6.83 -22.29
N ALA A 6 20.13 7.67 -23.20
CA ALA A 6 19.49 8.93 -22.86
C ALA A 6 18.47 8.70 -21.73
N LYS A 7 18.48 9.55 -20.66
CA LYS A 7 17.49 9.52 -19.60
C LYS A 7 16.12 9.46 -20.23
N GLN A 8 15.43 8.33 -20.07
CA GLN A 8 14.04 8.23 -20.50
C GLN A 8 13.23 9.29 -19.75
N GLY A 9 12.38 10.00 -20.49
CA GLY A 9 11.55 11.08 -19.92
C GLY A 9 10.57 10.58 -18.86
N LYS A 10 9.80 11.50 -18.29
CA LYS A 10 8.80 11.26 -17.26
C LYS A 10 7.97 10.00 -17.55
N PHE A 11 7.77 9.19 -16.52
CA PHE A 11 6.98 7.96 -16.57
C PHE A 11 5.77 8.06 -15.64
N ALA A 12 4.69 7.43 -16.02
CA ALA A 12 3.52 7.27 -15.14
C ALA A 12 2.89 5.90 -15.37
N MET A 13 2.44 5.29 -14.28
CA MET A 13 1.67 4.06 -14.28
C MET A 13 0.46 4.24 -13.37
N ASP A 14 -0.72 3.86 -13.85
CA ASP A 14 -1.97 3.99 -13.12
C ASP A 14 -2.80 2.73 -13.34
N LEU A 15 -3.11 2.04 -12.25
CA LEU A 15 -3.88 0.79 -12.23
C LEU A 15 -5.35 1.02 -11.87
N TYR A 16 -5.77 2.28 -11.71
CA TYR A 16 -7.11 2.60 -11.27
C TYR A 16 -8.18 1.97 -12.15
N LEU A 17 -9.17 1.39 -11.47
CA LEU A 17 -10.40 0.92 -12.10
C LEU A 17 -11.59 1.61 -11.42
N PRO A 18 -12.55 2.16 -12.20
CA PRO A 18 -13.77 2.73 -11.64
C PRO A 18 -14.48 1.74 -10.72
N ARG A 19 -14.87 2.21 -9.53
CA ARG A 19 -15.56 1.43 -8.49
C ARG A 19 -14.71 0.37 -7.77
N ALA A 20 -13.41 0.24 -8.03
CA ALA A 20 -12.53 -0.67 -7.29
C ALA A 20 -12.39 -0.27 -5.80
N HIS A 21 -12.48 1.02 -5.51
CA HIS A 21 -12.42 1.55 -4.15
C HIS A 21 -13.58 1.08 -3.28
N VAL A 22 -13.28 0.70 -2.04
CA VAL A 22 -14.25 0.38 -0.99
C VAL A 22 -13.88 1.08 0.32
N ARG A 23 -14.90 1.53 1.04
CA ARG A 23 -14.71 2.06 2.40
C ARG A 23 -14.58 0.93 3.40
N GLN A 24 -13.76 1.10 4.41
CA GLN A 24 -13.69 0.15 5.51
C GLN A 24 -14.99 0.10 6.32
N ALA A 25 -15.41 -1.10 6.69
CA ALA A 25 -16.68 -1.33 7.36
C ALA A 25 -16.67 -0.84 8.82
N THR A 26 -15.55 -1.01 9.52
CA THR A 26 -15.34 -0.57 10.91
C THR A 26 -14.00 0.14 11.05
N ASN A 27 -13.72 0.71 12.24
CA ASN A 27 -12.44 1.41 12.49
C ASN A 27 -11.21 0.49 12.48
N ALA A 28 -11.39 -0.82 12.63
CA ALA A 28 -10.31 -1.81 12.64
C ALA A 28 -10.11 -2.54 11.30
N MET A 29 -10.80 -2.12 10.24
CA MET A 29 -10.83 -2.84 8.96
C MET A 29 -10.08 -2.14 7.82
N CYS A 30 -9.06 -1.32 8.11
CA CYS A 30 -8.27 -0.69 7.06
C CYS A 30 -7.53 -1.74 6.20
N VAL A 31 -6.87 -2.70 6.80
CA VAL A 31 -6.15 -3.78 6.08
C VAL A 31 -7.09 -4.61 5.21
N PRO A 32 -8.19 -5.23 5.69
CA PRO A 32 -9.06 -6.00 4.80
C PRO A 32 -9.77 -5.15 3.74
N ALA A 33 -10.04 -3.87 4.00
CA ALA A 33 -10.57 -2.97 2.97
C ALA A 33 -9.52 -2.67 1.89
N SER A 34 -8.27 -2.43 2.27
CA SER A 34 -7.16 -2.27 1.35
C SER A 34 -6.90 -3.55 0.55
N MET A 35 -6.98 -4.75 1.18
CA MET A 35 -6.94 -6.03 0.46
C MET A 35 -8.05 -6.11 -0.59
N GLN A 36 -9.28 -5.76 -0.23
CA GLN A 36 -10.41 -5.79 -1.16
C GLN A 36 -10.23 -4.82 -2.32
N ILE A 37 -9.69 -3.61 -2.07
CA ILE A 37 -9.33 -2.66 -3.13
C ILE A 37 -8.27 -3.26 -4.07
N MET A 38 -7.18 -3.82 -3.53
CA MET A 38 -6.13 -4.45 -4.33
C MET A 38 -6.69 -5.61 -5.18
N ILE A 39 -7.51 -6.47 -4.59
CA ILE A 39 -8.17 -7.58 -5.31
C ILE A 39 -9.04 -7.04 -6.46
N ASN A 40 -9.83 -6.00 -6.20
CA ASN A 40 -10.65 -5.37 -7.24
C ASN A 40 -9.81 -4.78 -8.39
N LEU A 41 -8.63 -4.24 -8.09
CA LEU A 41 -7.70 -3.70 -9.10
C LEU A 41 -7.02 -4.81 -9.92
N MET A 42 -6.79 -5.99 -9.34
CA MET A 42 -6.04 -7.09 -9.96
C MET A 42 -6.91 -8.15 -10.65
N SER A 43 -8.17 -8.30 -10.22
CA SER A 43 -8.98 -9.47 -10.63
C SER A 43 -9.45 -9.43 -12.09
N GLY A 44 -9.51 -8.25 -12.72
CA GLY A 44 -10.13 -8.07 -14.04
C GLY A 44 -11.65 -8.36 -14.07
N LEU A 45 -12.25 -8.64 -12.93
CA LEU A 45 -13.68 -8.88 -12.76
C LEU A 45 -14.41 -7.62 -12.30
N ALA A 46 -15.74 -7.67 -12.25
CA ALA A 46 -16.53 -6.62 -11.66
C ALA A 46 -16.15 -6.44 -10.17
N PRO A 47 -15.83 -5.20 -9.72
CA PRO A 47 -15.37 -4.97 -8.36
C PRO A 47 -16.40 -5.41 -7.30
N ASP A 48 -15.95 -6.23 -6.34
CA ASP A 48 -16.74 -6.59 -5.17
C ASP A 48 -16.64 -5.48 -4.10
N ARG A 49 -17.79 -5.00 -3.68
CA ARG A 49 -17.90 -3.91 -2.69
C ARG A 49 -18.66 -4.35 -1.43
N SER A 50 -18.84 -5.66 -1.26
CA SER A 50 -19.62 -6.19 -0.15
C SER A 50 -18.85 -6.13 1.17
N LYS A 51 -19.57 -5.83 2.25
CA LYS A 51 -19.03 -5.91 3.61
C LYS A 51 -18.74 -7.37 4.01
N ALA A 52 -19.47 -8.32 3.44
CA ALA A 52 -19.26 -9.74 3.72
C ALA A 52 -17.86 -10.19 3.29
N THR A 53 -17.43 -9.83 2.07
CA THR A 53 -16.06 -10.08 1.60
C THR A 53 -15.03 -9.42 2.51
N GLN A 54 -15.25 -8.17 2.93
CA GLN A 54 -14.33 -7.48 3.82
C GLN A 54 -14.19 -8.19 5.18
N HIS A 55 -15.29 -8.74 5.74
CA HIS A 55 -15.23 -9.55 6.96
C HIS A 55 -14.49 -10.88 6.75
N SER A 56 -14.66 -11.53 5.59
CA SER A 56 -13.90 -12.76 5.25
C SER A 56 -12.42 -12.47 5.13
N LEU A 57 -12.04 -11.36 4.46
CA LEU A 57 -10.66 -10.90 4.36
C LEU A 57 -10.06 -10.53 5.72
N TYR A 58 -10.87 -9.94 6.61
CA TYR A 58 -10.45 -9.67 7.99
C TYR A 58 -10.10 -10.98 8.72
N THR A 59 -10.98 -11.96 8.67
CA THR A 59 -10.74 -13.28 9.30
C THR A 59 -9.47 -13.93 8.73
N LEU A 60 -9.29 -13.91 7.41
CA LEU A 60 -8.12 -14.45 6.74
C LEU A 60 -6.84 -13.72 7.18
N ALA A 61 -6.79 -12.40 7.07
CA ALA A 61 -5.62 -11.63 7.45
C ALA A 61 -5.28 -11.77 8.95
N ARG A 62 -6.30 -11.89 9.82
CA ARG A 62 -6.11 -12.14 11.25
C ARG A 62 -5.49 -13.51 11.51
N SER A 63 -5.82 -14.54 10.74
CA SER A 63 -5.24 -15.88 10.91
C SER A 63 -3.73 -15.93 10.65
N TYR A 64 -3.23 -15.01 9.82
CA TYR A 64 -1.80 -14.83 9.53
C TYR A 64 -1.15 -13.69 10.32
N SER A 65 -1.92 -12.96 11.10
CA SER A 65 -1.35 -11.92 11.99
C SER A 65 -0.65 -12.57 13.18
N PRO A 66 0.48 -12.01 13.65
CA PRO A 66 1.13 -12.49 14.85
C PRO A 66 0.17 -12.51 16.04
N TRP A 67 0.29 -13.52 16.88
CA TRP A 67 -0.58 -13.71 18.06
C TRP A 67 -0.61 -12.52 19.02
N ILE A 68 0.43 -11.69 19.02
CA ILE A 68 0.53 -10.46 19.82
C ILE A 68 -0.24 -9.28 19.23
N THR A 69 -0.81 -9.41 18.00
CA THR A 69 -1.61 -8.34 17.37
C THR A 69 -2.96 -8.24 18.09
N PRO A 70 -3.25 -7.17 18.88
CA PRO A 70 -4.51 -7.06 19.60
C PRO A 70 -5.70 -6.98 18.62
N ASP A 71 -6.83 -7.59 18.99
CA ASP A 71 -8.04 -7.57 18.12
C ASP A 71 -8.52 -6.17 17.81
N ARG A 72 -8.34 -5.22 18.74
CA ARG A 72 -8.76 -3.82 18.57
C ARG A 72 -7.98 -3.04 17.50
N VAL A 73 -6.77 -3.51 17.12
CA VAL A 73 -5.93 -2.83 16.11
C VAL A 73 -6.08 -3.42 14.70
N GLY A 74 -6.98 -4.38 14.53
CA GLY A 74 -7.26 -4.97 13.22
C GLY A 74 -6.28 -6.08 12.82
N ALA A 75 -6.02 -6.22 11.52
CA ALA A 75 -5.07 -7.18 10.97
C ALA A 75 -3.70 -6.52 10.74
N SER A 76 -2.64 -7.34 10.77
CA SER A 76 -1.27 -6.86 10.56
C SER A 76 -0.91 -6.77 9.07
N ALA A 77 0.19 -6.07 8.76
CA ALA A 77 0.77 -6.04 7.42
C ALA A 77 1.23 -7.43 6.95
N ASN A 78 1.74 -8.28 7.85
CA ASN A 78 2.06 -9.68 7.56
C ASN A 78 0.80 -10.46 7.16
N GLY A 79 -0.30 -10.27 7.89
CA GLY A 79 -1.59 -10.86 7.55
C GLY A 79 -2.14 -10.34 6.22
N TRP A 80 -1.84 -9.08 5.87
CA TRP A 80 -2.18 -8.52 4.56
C TRP A 80 -1.46 -9.26 3.43
N ALA A 81 -0.13 -9.33 3.49
CA ALA A 81 0.68 -10.02 2.49
C ALA A 81 0.28 -11.50 2.35
N ALA A 82 0.33 -12.26 3.45
CA ALA A 82 0.00 -13.67 3.46
C ALA A 82 -1.45 -13.97 3.01
N GLY A 83 -2.39 -13.07 3.33
CA GLY A 83 -3.77 -13.20 2.87
C GLY A 83 -3.93 -13.08 1.36
N LEU A 84 -3.21 -12.14 0.71
CA LEU A 84 -3.19 -12.01 -0.76
C LEU A 84 -2.56 -13.23 -1.43
N ASP A 85 -1.47 -13.75 -0.86
CA ASP A 85 -0.80 -14.96 -1.35
C ASP A 85 -1.73 -16.17 -1.28
N GLN A 86 -2.38 -16.38 -0.14
CA GLN A 86 -3.31 -17.48 0.08
C GLN A 86 -4.49 -17.45 -0.90
N LEU A 87 -4.91 -16.26 -1.33
CA LEU A 87 -5.97 -16.07 -2.32
C LEU A 87 -5.49 -16.21 -3.78
N GLY A 88 -4.18 -16.43 -3.99
CA GLY A 88 -3.61 -16.67 -5.31
C GLY A 88 -3.37 -15.40 -6.15
N TYR A 89 -3.33 -14.21 -5.52
CA TYR A 89 -3.05 -12.96 -6.22
C TYR A 89 -1.57 -12.72 -6.50
N GLY A 90 -0.70 -13.62 -6.10
CA GLY A 90 0.74 -13.61 -6.32
C GLY A 90 1.50 -13.74 -5.00
N ASN A 91 2.80 -13.49 -5.04
CA ASN A 91 3.62 -13.43 -3.84
C ASN A 91 3.76 -11.98 -3.42
N PHE A 92 3.29 -11.66 -2.23
CA PHE A 92 3.44 -10.36 -1.60
C PHE A 92 4.37 -10.47 -0.40
N ASP A 93 5.16 -9.44 -0.15
CA ASP A 93 6.04 -9.40 1.01
C ASP A 93 5.93 -8.05 1.73
N LEU A 94 6.23 -8.08 3.03
CA LEU A 94 6.37 -6.89 3.85
C LEU A 94 7.79 -6.37 3.70
N MET A 95 7.93 -5.21 3.07
CA MET A 95 9.21 -4.52 2.93
C MET A 95 9.32 -3.36 3.91
N SER A 96 10.47 -3.26 4.56
CA SER A 96 10.75 -2.28 5.62
C SER A 96 11.99 -1.46 5.24
N LEU A 97 11.80 -0.21 4.86
CA LEU A 97 12.82 0.66 4.25
C LEU A 97 13.20 1.80 5.19
N ALA A 98 14.45 2.29 5.06
CA ALA A 98 14.98 3.32 5.95
C ALA A 98 14.40 4.71 5.67
N THR A 99 14.11 5.00 4.41
CA THR A 99 13.59 6.31 3.99
C THR A 99 12.31 6.16 3.19
N MET A 100 11.51 7.23 3.13
CA MET A 100 10.31 7.28 2.29
C MET A 100 10.66 7.12 0.81
N ASP A 101 11.75 7.74 0.36
CA ASP A 101 12.19 7.67 -1.04
C ASP A 101 12.56 6.24 -1.44
N GLU A 102 13.28 5.49 -0.57
CA GLU A 102 13.56 4.07 -0.79
C GLU A 102 12.26 3.25 -0.86
N ALA A 103 11.30 3.52 0.02
CA ALA A 103 10.01 2.83 0.03
C ALA A 103 9.22 3.09 -1.25
N LEU A 104 9.15 4.34 -1.69
CA LEU A 104 8.44 4.71 -2.93
C LEU A 104 9.15 4.17 -4.17
N LYS A 105 10.49 4.17 -4.22
CA LYS A 105 11.26 3.55 -5.31
C LYS A 105 11.00 2.05 -5.37
N ALA A 106 11.03 1.36 -4.23
CA ALA A 106 10.72 -0.07 -4.16
C ALA A 106 9.28 -0.33 -4.63
N ALA A 107 8.29 0.42 -4.13
CA ALA A 107 6.90 0.30 -4.53
C ALA A 107 6.71 0.51 -6.03
N ALA A 108 7.24 1.59 -6.59
CA ALA A 108 7.12 1.91 -8.03
C ALA A 108 7.77 0.82 -8.90
N ARG A 109 8.91 0.28 -8.48
CA ARG A 109 9.59 -0.81 -9.17
C ARG A 109 8.77 -2.08 -9.16
N GLN A 110 8.27 -2.49 -8.01
CA GLN A 110 7.42 -3.68 -7.91
C GLN A 110 6.12 -3.54 -8.71
N MET A 111 5.46 -2.39 -8.65
CA MET A 111 4.29 -2.10 -9.50
C MET A 111 4.64 -2.20 -10.98
N ARG A 112 5.77 -1.63 -11.40
CA ARG A 112 6.21 -1.62 -12.82
C ARG A 112 6.46 -3.02 -13.37
N PHE A 113 7.06 -3.91 -12.58
CA PHE A 113 7.39 -5.27 -13.00
C PHE A 113 6.22 -6.24 -12.89
N THR A 114 5.33 -6.06 -11.91
CA THR A 114 4.26 -7.02 -11.65
C THR A 114 2.90 -6.60 -12.20
N GLY A 115 2.71 -5.30 -12.48
CA GLY A 115 1.39 -4.77 -12.84
C GLY A 115 0.39 -4.79 -11.68
N LYS A 116 0.86 -4.88 -10.42
CA LYS A 116 0.01 -5.00 -9.24
C LYS A 116 0.16 -3.78 -8.30
N PRO A 117 -0.89 -3.39 -7.55
CA PRO A 117 -0.83 -2.29 -6.59
C PRO A 117 0.01 -2.66 -5.36
N VAL A 118 0.40 -1.63 -4.59
CA VAL A 118 1.21 -1.77 -3.37
C VAL A 118 0.43 -1.21 -2.17
N GLY A 119 0.51 -1.89 -1.04
CA GLY A 119 0.00 -1.41 0.23
C GLY A 119 1.00 -0.49 0.94
N LEU A 120 0.52 0.62 1.50
CA LEU A 120 1.31 1.54 2.32
C LEU A 120 0.78 1.53 3.75
N LEU A 121 1.66 1.36 4.74
CA LEU A 121 1.33 1.53 6.15
C LEU A 121 1.60 2.99 6.53
N VAL A 122 0.52 3.76 6.68
CA VAL A 122 0.55 5.20 6.97
C VAL A 122 0.19 5.50 8.42
N TRP A 123 0.26 6.77 8.84
CA TRP A 123 -0.14 7.21 10.17
C TRP A 123 0.61 6.46 11.29
N GLU A 124 1.93 6.41 11.16
CA GLU A 124 2.77 5.66 12.10
C GLU A 124 2.39 4.16 12.21
N GLY A 125 1.84 3.58 11.13
CA GLY A 125 1.39 2.19 11.08
C GLY A 125 -0.02 1.94 11.61
N ASP A 126 -0.76 2.98 11.97
CA ASP A 126 -2.13 2.85 12.48
C ASP A 126 -3.17 2.75 11.36
N HIS A 127 -2.76 2.99 10.09
CA HIS A 127 -3.67 2.91 8.94
C HIS A 127 -3.01 2.30 7.71
N ALA A 128 -3.86 1.82 6.78
CA ALA A 128 -3.46 1.13 5.56
C ALA A 128 -4.08 1.81 4.33
N TRP A 129 -3.24 2.24 3.40
CA TRP A 129 -3.62 2.75 2.08
C TRP A 129 -3.20 1.81 0.97
N VAL A 130 -3.79 2.00 -0.22
CA VAL A 130 -3.33 1.34 -1.45
C VAL A 130 -2.78 2.39 -2.41
N MET A 131 -1.54 2.21 -2.82
CA MET A 131 -0.93 2.92 -3.94
C MET A 131 -1.37 2.22 -5.23
N SER A 132 -2.27 2.85 -5.98
CA SER A 132 -2.82 2.34 -7.23
C SER A 132 -2.07 2.82 -8.45
N GLY A 133 -1.14 3.78 -8.29
CA GLY A 133 -0.34 4.31 -9.39
C GLY A 133 0.75 5.26 -8.89
N PHE A 134 1.63 5.67 -9.82
CA PHE A 134 2.71 6.61 -9.53
C PHE A 134 3.14 7.41 -10.76
N LYS A 135 3.79 8.56 -10.50
CA LYS A 135 4.57 9.32 -11.48
C LYS A 135 6.04 9.33 -11.07
N ALA A 136 6.93 9.21 -12.03
CA ALA A 136 8.37 9.20 -11.79
C ALA A 136 9.13 10.02 -12.84
N THR A 137 10.36 10.38 -12.53
CA THR A 137 11.27 11.13 -13.43
C THR A 137 11.78 10.27 -14.59
N ALA A 138 11.78 8.93 -14.45
CA ALA A 138 12.09 7.97 -15.50
C ALA A 138 11.36 6.64 -15.24
N ASP A 139 11.33 5.73 -16.24
CA ASP A 139 10.72 4.39 -16.10
C ASP A 139 11.57 3.49 -15.19
N PRO A 140 11.01 3.02 -14.03
CA PRO A 140 11.70 2.11 -13.12
C PRO A 140 12.09 0.77 -13.74
N GLY A 141 11.51 0.41 -14.88
CA GLY A 141 11.85 -0.81 -15.61
C GLY A 141 13.15 -0.72 -16.41
N TRP A 142 13.67 0.49 -16.63
CA TRP A 142 14.86 0.73 -17.44
C TRP A 142 16.04 1.33 -16.70
N THR A 143 15.82 1.97 -15.56
CA THR A 143 16.90 2.63 -14.81
C THR A 143 16.64 2.60 -13.32
N ASP A 144 17.72 2.60 -12.54
CA ASP A 144 17.69 2.80 -11.10
C ASP A 144 17.77 4.29 -10.73
N ASP A 145 18.17 5.16 -11.68
CA ASP A 145 18.23 6.61 -11.53
C ASP A 145 16.88 7.24 -11.86
N PHE A 146 15.94 7.10 -10.95
CA PHE A 146 14.62 7.74 -11.01
C PHE A 146 14.16 8.18 -9.61
N GLU A 147 13.23 9.12 -9.58
CA GLU A 147 12.55 9.57 -8.38
C GLU A 147 11.04 9.45 -8.61
N VAL A 148 10.33 9.00 -7.59
CA VAL A 148 8.86 9.07 -7.57
C VAL A 148 8.47 10.49 -7.21
N THR A 149 7.62 11.11 -8.01
CA THR A 149 7.21 12.51 -7.83
C THR A 149 5.78 12.67 -7.33
N ALA A 150 4.94 11.68 -7.56
CA ALA A 150 3.56 11.64 -7.08
C ALA A 150 3.04 10.19 -7.07
N VAL A 151 2.01 9.94 -6.27
CA VAL A 151 1.35 8.64 -6.15
C VAL A 151 -0.17 8.79 -6.18
N TRP A 152 -0.88 7.84 -6.78
CA TRP A 152 -2.33 7.72 -6.65
C TRP A 152 -2.67 6.81 -5.49
N ILE A 153 -3.56 7.31 -4.62
CA ILE A 153 -3.94 6.65 -3.36
C ILE A 153 -5.41 6.30 -3.35
N GLU A 154 -5.67 5.10 -2.85
CA GLU A 154 -6.99 4.62 -2.46
C GLU A 154 -7.02 4.48 -0.94
N ASP A 155 -7.73 5.39 -0.27
CA ASP A 155 -7.85 5.42 1.19
C ASP A 155 -9.18 4.84 1.65
N PRO A 156 -9.21 3.67 2.32
CA PRO A 156 -10.46 3.08 2.82
C PRO A 156 -11.13 3.89 3.94
N TRP A 157 -10.44 4.91 4.51
CA TRP A 157 -11.02 5.86 5.48
C TRP A 157 -11.87 6.94 4.85
N TYR A 158 -11.95 7.01 3.54
CA TYR A 158 -12.72 8.01 2.80
C TYR A 158 -14.11 8.28 3.40
N GLY A 159 -14.42 9.56 3.58
CA GLY A 159 -15.67 10.03 4.17
C GLY A 159 -15.72 9.98 5.69
N ARG A 160 -14.62 9.64 6.36
CA ARG A 160 -14.46 9.70 7.82
C ARG A 160 -13.45 10.78 8.20
N LEU A 161 -13.44 11.12 9.48
CA LEU A 161 -12.50 12.08 10.08
C LEU A 161 -11.74 11.38 11.20
N ASP A 162 -10.42 11.37 11.13
CA ASP A 162 -9.56 11.07 12.24
C ASP A 162 -9.18 12.36 12.98
N ARG A 163 -8.99 12.29 14.30
CA ARG A 163 -8.69 13.47 15.13
C ARG A 163 -7.26 13.97 14.97
N THR A 164 -6.33 13.07 14.66
CA THR A 164 -4.89 13.36 14.51
C THR A 164 -4.54 13.60 13.06
N TRP A 165 -5.02 12.72 12.18
CA TRP A 165 -4.62 12.63 10.78
C TRP A 165 -5.58 13.31 9.79
N GLY A 166 -6.71 13.79 10.28
CA GLY A 166 -7.65 14.57 9.48
C GLY A 166 -8.64 13.72 8.69
N ARG A 167 -9.05 14.22 7.54
CA ARG A 167 -10.09 13.58 6.71
C ARG A 167 -9.48 12.54 5.78
N GLY A 168 -10.11 11.36 5.71
CA GLY A 168 -9.76 10.34 4.72
C GLY A 168 -9.90 10.87 3.28
N LEU A 169 -8.94 10.48 2.45
CA LEU A 169 -8.79 10.95 1.07
C LEU A 169 -9.92 10.42 0.17
N GLU A 170 -10.27 11.20 -0.84
CA GLU A 170 -11.16 10.72 -1.90
C GLU A 170 -10.51 9.58 -2.70
N PRO A 171 -11.32 8.66 -3.26
CA PRO A 171 -10.79 7.62 -4.13
C PRO A 171 -9.95 8.21 -5.26
N HIS A 172 -8.82 7.55 -5.54
CA HIS A 172 -7.92 7.94 -6.61
C HIS A 172 -7.32 9.36 -6.47
N THR A 173 -7.04 9.76 -5.22
CA THR A 173 -6.36 11.03 -4.96
C THR A 173 -4.90 10.95 -5.40
N LEU A 174 -4.47 11.92 -6.21
CA LEU A 174 -3.07 12.10 -6.57
C LEU A 174 -2.38 12.99 -5.53
N LEU A 175 -1.40 12.45 -4.82
CA LEU A 175 -0.55 13.19 -3.91
C LEU A 175 0.86 13.34 -4.49
N THR A 176 1.43 14.53 -4.43
CA THR A 176 2.87 14.71 -4.58
C THR A 176 3.61 14.01 -3.44
N THR A 177 4.90 13.71 -3.62
CA THR A 177 5.71 13.13 -2.54
C THR A 177 5.82 14.04 -1.32
N ASP A 178 5.75 15.36 -1.51
CA ASP A 178 5.76 16.31 -0.39
C ASP A 178 4.44 16.26 0.40
N GLU A 179 3.28 16.19 -0.26
CA GLU A 179 1.97 16.01 0.39
C GLU A 179 1.87 14.65 1.09
N LEU A 180 2.39 13.59 0.47
CA LEU A 180 2.38 12.23 1.05
C LEU A 180 3.17 12.15 2.36
N ARG A 181 4.19 12.99 2.53
CA ARG A 181 5.10 12.99 3.70
C ARG A 181 4.40 13.23 5.02
N ASP A 182 3.28 13.91 5.02
CA ASP A 182 2.51 14.20 6.22
C ASP A 182 1.79 12.96 6.77
N ASP A 183 1.46 11.99 5.91
CA ASP A 183 0.72 10.78 6.26
C ASP A 183 1.60 9.52 6.24
N PHE A 184 2.49 9.40 5.24
CA PHE A 184 3.41 8.27 5.14
C PHE A 184 4.68 8.56 5.94
N VAL A 185 4.55 8.39 7.25
CA VAL A 185 5.63 8.56 8.23
C VAL A 185 6.14 7.22 8.72
N ASN A 186 7.38 7.20 9.22
CA ASN A 186 7.97 5.97 9.75
C ASN A 186 7.27 5.53 11.05
N TRP A 187 7.28 4.23 11.30
CA TRP A 187 6.73 3.68 12.54
C TRP A 187 7.57 4.12 13.75
N PRO A 188 6.95 4.65 14.81
CA PRO A 188 7.67 5.01 16.01
C PRO A 188 8.26 3.77 16.71
N SER A 189 9.21 4.01 17.58
CA SER A 189 9.83 2.98 18.40
C SER A 189 8.84 2.42 19.44
N ARG A 190 7.95 1.53 18.99
CA ARG A 190 7.09 0.74 19.88
C ARG A 190 7.72 -0.64 20.05
N TRP A 191 7.62 -1.25 21.24
CA TRP A 191 8.28 -2.52 21.55
C TRP A 191 7.98 -3.65 20.53
N PHE A 192 6.76 -3.71 20.01
CA PHE A 192 6.38 -4.71 19.00
C PHE A 192 6.89 -4.38 17.60
N ALA A 193 7.13 -3.12 17.27
CA ALA A 193 7.72 -2.73 15.96
C ALA A 193 9.16 -3.26 15.83
N GLY A 194 9.93 -3.29 16.94
CA GLY A 194 11.26 -3.88 16.96
C GLY A 194 11.27 -5.39 16.69
N ILE A 195 10.23 -6.12 17.12
CA ILE A 195 10.10 -7.57 16.90
C ILE A 195 9.92 -7.87 15.39
N PHE A 196 9.26 -6.98 14.64
CA PHE A 196 8.99 -7.17 13.20
C PHE A 196 9.98 -6.44 12.30
N GLY A 197 11.04 -5.81 12.86
CA GLY A 197 12.01 -5.05 12.07
C GLY A 197 11.43 -3.79 11.41
N THR A 198 10.29 -3.28 11.90
CA THR A 198 9.58 -2.11 11.34
C THR A 198 9.84 -0.81 12.09
N GLN A 199 10.59 -0.88 13.19
CA GLN A 199 10.90 0.28 14.03
C GLN A 199 11.68 1.35 13.26
N ASN A 200 11.19 2.60 13.29
CA ASN A 200 11.75 3.73 12.54
C ASN A 200 11.89 3.45 11.03
N ARG A 201 10.96 2.69 10.48
CA ARG A 201 10.96 2.29 9.06
C ARG A 201 9.67 2.70 8.38
N TYR A 202 9.77 2.88 7.07
CA TYR A 202 8.64 2.99 6.16
C TYR A 202 8.27 1.59 5.69
N VAL A 203 7.01 1.23 5.85
CA VAL A 203 6.55 -0.15 5.65
C VAL A 203 5.57 -0.21 4.49
N ILE A 204 5.84 -1.11 3.54
CA ILE A 204 4.97 -1.38 2.41
C ILE A 204 4.67 -2.88 2.31
N VAL A 205 3.52 -3.21 1.72
CA VAL A 205 3.17 -4.58 1.31
C VAL A 205 3.20 -4.61 -0.21
N ALA A 206 4.25 -5.22 -0.75
CA ALA A 206 4.55 -5.15 -2.18
C ALA A 206 4.51 -6.53 -2.85
N PRO A 207 4.01 -6.63 -4.10
CA PRO A 207 4.13 -7.84 -4.90
C PRO A 207 5.60 -8.06 -5.26
N ILE A 208 6.10 -9.29 -5.10
CA ILE A 208 7.49 -9.65 -5.44
C ILE A 208 7.57 -10.60 -6.65
N SER A 209 6.41 -11.06 -7.15
CA SER A 209 6.29 -11.85 -8.39
C SER A 209 4.84 -11.86 -8.90
#